data_1008734888d5665727d94762acb092e7
#
_entry.id   1008734888d5665727d94762acb092e7
#
_cell.length_a   1.000
_cell.length_b   1.000
_cell.length_c   1.000
_cell.angle_alpha   90.00
_cell.angle_beta   90.00
_cell.angle_gamma   90.00
#
_symmetry.space_group_name_H-M   'P 1'
#
loop_
_entity.id
_entity.type
_entity.pdbx_description
1 polymer ?
#
loop_
_entity_poly.entity_id
_entity_poly.type
_entity_poly.pdbx_seq_one_letter_code
_entity_poly.pdbx_strand_id
1 'polypeptide(L)'
;MVLKFYFKISTGIIVAAFMTCCGGRPVSVTGGRVADSTVTFRLPDIPNAINGPAERSIYLSEHYWDYFDFQDTSLIHKPDISEQAFANYILLLDNLPAATVKESMEILIKRASQNWDIQNFIIDLFGKYLYEPNSPYRNEDLYIPFLEILVKLPSARTEDVMTGEFRLKMALKNRPGSVAADFSYGDGSGRTGRLSEVESEYVLLFFYDPNCENCREASRMLADSPVSSCRRLKIMAIYPDDDVEAWKEKMNDFPGHWINGYSPEGEVVRKNLYDVKAMPSFYVLNRDKKVVLKDVALEYALAYLDSAL
;
A
#
# COMPACT_ATOMS: atom_id res chain seq x y z
N MET A 1 11.51 15.82 -9.27
CA MET A 1 10.86 16.64 -8.21
C MET A 1 9.43 16.16 -8.15
N VAL A 2 9.14 15.18 -7.25
CA VAL A 2 7.83 14.54 -7.14
C VAL A 2 6.95 15.43 -6.27
N LEU A 3 5.90 16.00 -6.84
CA LEU A 3 4.96 16.86 -6.14
C LEU A 3 4.02 15.97 -5.31
N LYS A 4 4.21 15.94 -4.00
CA LYS A 4 3.28 15.27 -3.06
C LYS A 4 2.04 16.16 -2.89
N PHE A 5 0.90 15.73 -3.41
CA PHE A 5 -0.37 16.39 -3.14
C PHE A 5 -0.90 16.00 -1.77
N TYR A 6 -0.99 16.95 -0.86
CA TYR A 6 -1.61 16.78 0.45
C TYR A 6 -3.13 16.94 0.36
N PHE A 7 -3.86 15.91 0.70
CA PHE A 7 -5.30 16.00 0.95
C PHE A 7 -5.50 16.60 2.36
N LYS A 8 -6.00 17.84 2.44
CA LYS A 8 -6.38 18.47 3.71
C LYS A 8 -7.71 17.88 4.19
N ILE A 9 -7.64 17.04 5.22
CA ILE A 9 -8.84 16.66 5.98
C ILE A 9 -9.22 17.84 6.86
N SER A 10 -10.39 18.43 6.59
CA SER A 10 -10.99 19.51 7.38
C SER A 10 -11.47 18.94 8.74
N THR A 11 -10.83 19.38 9.80
CA THR A 11 -11.21 19.07 11.18
C THR A 11 -12.46 19.88 11.55
N GLY A 12 -13.62 19.24 11.58
CA GLY A 12 -14.85 19.80 12.14
C GLY A 12 -14.76 19.86 13.65
N ILE A 13 -14.74 21.07 14.21
CA ILE A 13 -14.82 21.33 15.65
C ILE A 13 -16.27 21.12 16.09
N ILE A 14 -16.50 20.08 16.91
CA ILE A 14 -17.78 19.90 17.62
C ILE A 14 -17.73 20.71 18.92
N VAL A 15 -18.51 21.78 18.97
CA VAL A 15 -18.73 22.55 20.18
C VAL A 15 -19.77 21.83 21.00
N ALA A 16 -19.39 21.28 22.16
CA ALA A 16 -20.32 20.72 23.15
C ALA A 16 -20.86 21.84 24.03
N ALA A 17 -22.16 22.05 23.98
CA ALA A 17 -22.89 22.96 24.87
C ALA A 17 -23.07 22.32 26.26
N PHE A 18 -22.55 22.98 27.28
CA PHE A 18 -22.80 22.65 28.67
C PHE A 18 -24.21 23.15 29.09
N MET A 19 -25.10 22.23 29.49
CA MET A 19 -26.27 22.55 30.26
C MET A 19 -26.00 22.24 31.73
N THR A 20 -25.95 23.28 32.53
CA THR A 20 -25.97 23.24 34.01
C THR A 20 -27.39 22.92 34.49
N CYS A 21 -27.54 21.89 35.34
CA CYS A 21 -28.73 21.75 36.19
C CYS A 21 -28.32 21.33 37.61
N CYS A 22 -28.88 22.03 38.57
CA CYS A 22 -28.57 21.99 40.00
C CYS A 22 -29.17 20.78 40.73
N GLY A 23 -28.45 20.34 41.79
CA GLY A 23 -29.07 19.95 43.07
C GLY A 23 -29.21 18.45 43.32
N GLY A 24 -28.36 17.88 44.17
CA GLY A 24 -28.53 16.56 44.79
C GLY A 24 -27.42 16.27 45.79
N ARG A 25 -27.77 16.02 47.06
CA ARG A 25 -26.91 15.81 48.24
C ARG A 25 -25.90 14.66 48.05
N PRO A 26 -24.71 14.72 48.70
CA PRO A 26 -23.71 13.67 48.58
C PRO A 26 -24.07 12.45 49.46
N VAL A 27 -24.18 11.30 48.84
CA VAL A 27 -24.09 9.99 49.52
C VAL A 27 -22.67 9.54 49.47
N SER A 28 -21.99 9.43 50.62
CA SER A 28 -20.65 8.87 50.73
C SER A 28 -20.73 7.35 50.53
N VAL A 29 -20.33 6.88 49.37
CA VAL A 29 -20.01 5.47 49.14
C VAL A 29 -18.49 5.35 49.11
N THR A 30 -17.94 4.80 50.16
CA THR A 30 -16.57 4.29 50.24
C THR A 30 -16.47 3.02 49.39
N GLY A 31 -16.35 3.16 48.12
CA GLY A 31 -15.98 2.09 47.18
C GLY A 31 -14.58 2.37 46.68
N GLY A 32 -13.64 1.47 47.01
CA GLY A 32 -12.27 1.54 46.51
C GLY A 32 -12.25 1.62 44.97
N ARG A 33 -11.84 2.77 44.46
CA ARG A 33 -11.44 2.89 43.08
C ARG A 33 -10.17 2.03 42.91
N VAL A 34 -10.34 0.83 42.37
CA VAL A 34 -9.27 0.21 41.58
C VAL A 34 -9.03 1.21 40.46
N ALA A 35 -7.89 1.91 40.52
CA ALA A 35 -7.43 2.69 39.40
C ALA A 35 -7.20 1.69 38.27
N ASP A 36 -8.12 1.61 37.35
CA ASP A 36 -7.91 1.01 36.06
C ASP A 36 -6.83 1.89 35.38
N SER A 37 -5.59 1.47 35.53
CA SER A 37 -4.47 2.10 34.84
C SER A 37 -4.67 1.77 33.36
N THR A 38 -5.37 2.64 32.64
CA THR A 38 -5.48 2.55 31.19
C THR A 38 -4.06 2.58 30.62
N VAL A 39 -3.58 1.40 30.24
CA VAL A 39 -2.30 1.27 29.53
C VAL A 39 -2.45 2.04 28.24
N THR A 40 -1.65 3.08 28.06
CA THR A 40 -1.63 3.89 26.82
C THR A 40 -0.25 3.81 26.20
N PHE A 41 -0.18 3.86 24.85
CA PHE A 41 1.10 3.96 24.18
C PHE A 41 1.76 5.30 24.50
N ARG A 42 3.02 5.25 24.99
CA ARG A 42 3.78 6.43 25.35
C ARG A 42 4.88 6.70 24.32
N LEU A 43 4.90 7.92 23.78
CA LEU A 43 6.01 8.40 22.94
C LEU A 43 7.22 8.84 23.80
N PRO A 44 8.43 8.76 23.25
CA PRO A 44 9.63 9.28 23.92
C PRO A 44 9.61 10.81 23.99
N ASP A 45 10.25 11.33 25.04
CA ASP A 45 10.51 12.76 25.17
C ASP A 45 11.67 13.15 24.26
N ILE A 46 11.45 14.11 23.35
CA ILE A 46 12.50 14.59 22.45
C ILE A 46 13.37 15.62 23.20
N PRO A 47 14.69 15.41 23.27
CA PRO A 47 15.59 16.34 23.98
C PRO A 47 15.47 17.77 23.46
N ASN A 48 15.46 18.74 24.35
CA ASN A 48 15.35 20.18 24.02
C ASN A 48 16.52 20.69 23.14
N ALA A 49 17.64 19.98 23.09
CA ALA A 49 18.74 20.30 22.20
C ALA A 49 18.46 20.03 20.72
N ILE A 50 17.47 19.17 20.43
CA ILE A 50 17.04 18.82 19.07
C ILE A 50 15.93 19.80 18.64
N ASN A 51 16.28 20.82 17.84
CA ASN A 51 15.37 21.91 17.51
C ASN A 51 14.79 21.81 16.08
N GLY A 52 15.52 21.19 15.14
CA GLY A 52 15.07 21.06 13.75
C GLY A 52 13.92 20.06 13.60
N PRO A 53 12.87 20.36 12.81
CA PRO A 53 11.75 19.42 12.60
C PRO A 53 12.20 18.07 12.03
N ALA A 54 13.16 18.07 11.10
CA ALA A 54 13.69 16.84 10.48
C ALA A 54 14.46 15.99 11.51
N GLU A 55 15.35 16.61 12.30
CA GLU A 55 16.12 15.92 13.35
C GLU A 55 15.20 15.36 14.43
N ARG A 56 14.14 16.09 14.78
CA ARG A 56 13.12 15.63 15.73
C ARG A 56 12.37 14.40 15.21
N SER A 57 12.04 14.37 13.92
CA SER A 57 11.37 13.24 13.30
C SER A 57 12.28 12.01 13.21
N ILE A 58 13.57 12.21 12.91
CA ILE A 58 14.57 11.13 12.92
C ILE A 58 14.69 10.57 14.33
N TYR A 59 14.96 11.41 15.34
CA TYR A 59 15.04 10.99 16.72
C TYR A 59 13.80 10.22 17.17
N LEU A 60 12.61 10.75 16.85
CA LEU A 60 11.35 10.11 17.21
C LEU A 60 11.22 8.72 16.56
N SER A 61 11.65 8.53 15.32
CA SER A 61 11.56 7.24 14.65
C SER A 61 12.46 6.17 15.25
N GLU A 62 13.66 6.57 15.71
CA GLU A 62 14.62 5.65 16.32
C GLU A 62 14.21 5.25 17.75
N HIS A 63 13.53 6.16 18.46
CA HIS A 63 13.13 6.01 19.86
C HIS A 63 11.63 5.70 20.03
N TYR A 64 10.87 5.56 18.93
CA TYR A 64 9.42 5.45 18.94
C TYR A 64 8.91 4.38 19.89
N TRP A 65 9.60 3.24 19.93
CA TRP A 65 9.24 2.06 20.68
C TRP A 65 9.93 1.91 22.03
N ASP A 66 10.60 2.95 22.56
CA ASP A 66 11.40 2.85 23.78
C ASP A 66 10.58 2.45 25.01
N TYR A 67 9.32 2.86 25.07
CA TYR A 67 8.42 2.56 26.19
C TYR A 67 7.44 1.42 25.91
N PHE A 68 7.55 0.75 24.75
CA PHE A 68 6.73 -0.42 24.48
C PHE A 68 7.34 -1.66 25.13
N ASP A 69 6.54 -2.37 25.94
CA ASP A 69 6.99 -3.60 26.59
C ASP A 69 6.88 -4.80 25.64
N PHE A 70 7.99 -5.15 25.02
CA PHE A 70 8.08 -6.30 24.10
C PHE A 70 7.99 -7.66 24.81
N GLN A 71 7.86 -7.72 26.16
CA GLN A 71 7.61 -8.96 26.89
C GLN A 71 6.13 -9.15 27.27
N ASP A 72 5.32 -8.08 27.21
CA ASP A 72 3.88 -8.14 27.47
C ASP A 72 3.08 -8.58 26.25
N THR A 73 2.90 -9.91 26.08
CA THR A 73 2.10 -10.46 24.97
C THR A 73 0.62 -10.08 25.02
N SER A 74 0.11 -9.58 26.17
CA SER A 74 -1.27 -9.09 26.24
C SER A 74 -1.52 -7.88 25.33
N LEU A 75 -0.46 -7.15 24.94
CA LEU A 75 -0.54 -6.01 24.03
C LEU A 75 -0.95 -6.41 22.60
N ILE A 76 -0.72 -7.67 22.19
CA ILE A 76 -1.20 -8.19 20.90
C ILE A 76 -2.72 -8.09 20.79
N HIS A 77 -3.42 -8.22 21.91
CA HIS A 77 -4.89 -8.19 22.00
C HIS A 77 -5.46 -6.81 22.33
N LYS A 78 -4.63 -5.76 22.27
CA LYS A 78 -5.02 -4.38 22.56
C LYS A 78 -4.75 -3.49 21.33
N PRO A 79 -5.59 -3.60 20.26
CA PRO A 79 -5.35 -2.89 18.99
C PRO A 79 -5.29 -1.37 19.17
N ASP A 80 -6.05 -0.80 20.13
CA ASP A 80 -6.01 0.62 20.44
C ASP A 80 -4.64 1.11 20.95
N ILE A 81 -3.78 0.17 21.40
CA ILE A 81 -2.42 0.47 21.83
C ILE A 81 -1.41 0.06 20.75
N SER A 82 -1.39 -1.23 20.40
CA SER A 82 -0.34 -1.80 19.54
C SER A 82 -0.53 -1.47 18.06
N GLU A 83 -1.76 -1.70 17.52
CA GLU A 83 -2.02 -1.42 16.10
C GLU A 83 -2.10 0.07 15.81
N GLN A 84 -2.72 0.87 16.70
CA GLN A 84 -2.76 2.32 16.53
C GLN A 84 -1.35 2.93 16.59
N ALA A 85 -0.51 2.44 17.52
CA ALA A 85 0.89 2.87 17.57
C ALA A 85 1.63 2.50 16.29
N PHE A 86 1.40 1.29 15.75
CA PHE A 86 2.01 0.86 14.50
C PHE A 86 1.55 1.71 13.30
N ALA A 87 0.26 2.02 13.19
CA ALA A 87 -0.26 2.89 12.14
C ALA A 87 0.38 4.29 12.19
N ASN A 88 0.49 4.88 13.39
CA ASN A 88 1.15 6.17 13.60
C ASN A 88 2.66 6.10 13.26
N TYR A 89 3.32 4.99 13.58
CA TYR A 89 4.71 4.73 13.22
C TYR A 89 4.91 4.71 11.71
N ILE A 90 4.06 4.02 10.95
CA ILE A 90 4.12 4.00 9.48
C ILE A 90 3.98 5.42 8.90
N LEU A 91 3.05 6.23 9.43
CA LEU A 91 2.88 7.62 9.00
C LEU A 91 4.11 8.49 9.30
N LEU A 92 4.80 8.24 10.41
CA LEU A 92 6.07 8.90 10.73
C LEU A 92 7.14 8.53 9.71
N LEU A 93 7.28 7.23 9.39
CA LEU A 93 8.30 6.73 8.46
C LEU A 93 8.12 7.26 7.04
N ASP A 94 6.90 7.48 6.57
CA ASP A 94 6.60 7.91 5.18
C ASP A 94 7.25 9.25 4.79
N ASN A 95 7.69 10.02 5.77
CA ASN A 95 8.31 11.32 5.56
C ASN A 95 9.81 11.36 5.84
N LEU A 96 10.43 10.20 6.08
CA LEU A 96 11.84 10.11 6.44
C LEU A 96 12.73 9.64 5.26
N PRO A 97 14.04 9.96 5.30
CA PRO A 97 14.99 9.38 4.34
C PRO A 97 15.03 7.85 4.42
N ALA A 98 15.20 7.18 3.28
CA ALA A 98 15.18 5.72 3.19
C ALA A 98 16.17 5.02 4.15
N ALA A 99 17.35 5.60 4.37
CA ALA A 99 18.33 5.06 5.32
C ALA A 99 17.80 5.07 6.76
N THR A 100 17.17 6.18 7.18
CA THR A 100 16.55 6.33 8.51
C THR A 100 15.36 5.37 8.68
N VAL A 101 14.55 5.21 7.63
CA VAL A 101 13.43 4.24 7.62
C VAL A 101 13.95 2.84 7.93
N LYS A 102 14.99 2.41 7.20
CA LYS A 102 15.57 1.08 7.39
C LYS A 102 16.14 0.90 8.80
N GLU A 103 16.91 1.86 9.29
CA GLU A 103 17.50 1.82 10.63
C GLU A 103 16.41 1.74 11.72
N SER A 104 15.39 2.56 11.64
CA SER A 104 14.25 2.53 12.55
C SER A 104 13.53 1.17 12.56
N MET A 105 13.30 0.58 11.38
CA MET A 105 12.71 -0.76 11.26
C MET A 105 13.61 -1.86 11.84
N GLU A 106 14.93 -1.77 11.63
CA GLU A 106 15.90 -2.70 12.23
C GLU A 106 15.87 -2.64 13.76
N ILE A 107 15.76 -1.44 14.33
CA ILE A 107 15.60 -1.25 15.78
C ILE A 107 14.32 -1.92 16.28
N LEU A 108 13.16 -1.69 15.62
CA LEU A 108 11.89 -2.30 16.00
C LEU A 108 11.97 -3.83 15.94
N ILE A 109 12.42 -4.39 14.83
CA ILE A 109 12.50 -5.85 14.63
C ILE A 109 13.46 -6.48 15.63
N LYS A 110 14.62 -5.87 15.91
CA LYS A 110 15.57 -6.33 16.92
C LYS A 110 14.94 -6.39 18.32
N ARG A 111 14.13 -5.40 18.69
CA ARG A 111 13.41 -5.39 19.98
C ARG A 111 12.30 -6.45 20.01
N ALA A 112 11.50 -6.53 18.95
CA ALA A 112 10.44 -7.52 18.83
C ALA A 112 10.98 -8.96 18.89
N SER A 113 12.20 -9.21 18.37
CA SER A 113 12.83 -10.54 18.38
C SER A 113 13.21 -11.07 19.78
N GLN A 114 13.02 -10.26 20.82
CA GLN A 114 13.18 -10.74 22.21
C GLN A 114 12.02 -11.62 22.69
N ASN A 115 10.87 -11.56 22.01
CA ASN A 115 9.69 -12.38 22.28
C ASN A 115 9.10 -12.86 20.96
N TRP A 116 8.95 -14.18 20.81
CA TRP A 116 8.54 -14.79 19.55
C TRP A 116 7.12 -14.39 19.12
N ASP A 117 6.16 -14.28 20.06
CA ASP A 117 4.77 -13.90 19.76
C ASP A 117 4.68 -12.44 19.30
N ILE A 118 5.41 -11.55 19.99
CA ILE A 118 5.48 -10.13 19.63
C ILE A 118 6.18 -9.94 18.28
N GLN A 119 7.26 -10.70 18.01
CA GLN A 119 7.94 -10.64 16.72
C GLN A 119 6.98 -10.98 15.57
N ASN A 120 6.27 -12.12 15.70
CA ASN A 120 5.33 -12.53 14.66
C ASN A 120 4.20 -11.53 14.48
N PHE A 121 3.65 -11.02 15.58
CA PHE A 121 2.65 -9.97 15.53
C PHE A 121 3.12 -8.72 14.78
N ILE A 122 4.34 -8.25 15.05
CA ILE A 122 4.92 -7.09 14.34
C ILE A 122 5.15 -7.41 12.85
N ILE A 123 5.61 -8.61 12.51
CA ILE A 123 5.76 -9.07 11.11
C ILE A 123 4.39 -9.05 10.40
N ASP A 124 3.36 -9.57 11.05
CA ASP A 124 1.99 -9.60 10.51
C ASP A 124 1.44 -8.18 10.32
N LEU A 125 1.74 -7.23 11.21
CA LEU A 125 1.36 -5.82 11.06
C LEU A 125 2.00 -5.15 9.84
N PHE A 126 3.28 -5.41 9.57
CA PHE A 126 3.92 -4.91 8.35
C PHE A 126 3.20 -5.42 7.09
N GLY A 127 2.85 -6.72 7.04
CA GLY A 127 2.05 -7.28 5.95
C GLY A 127 0.67 -6.62 5.83
N LYS A 128 -0.06 -6.55 6.95
CA LYS A 128 -1.41 -5.97 7.03
C LYS A 128 -1.45 -4.51 6.57
N TYR A 129 -0.50 -3.70 7.01
CA TYR A 129 -0.53 -2.25 6.75
C TYR A 129 0.13 -1.88 5.42
N LEU A 130 1.29 -2.46 5.07
CA LEU A 130 2.05 -1.99 3.92
C LEU A 130 1.80 -2.77 2.62
N TYR A 131 1.25 -4.00 2.71
CA TYR A 131 1.10 -4.88 1.54
C TYR A 131 -0.34 -5.14 1.14
N GLU A 132 -1.26 -5.34 2.10
CA GLU A 132 -2.65 -5.69 1.79
C GLU A 132 -3.29 -4.67 0.84
N PRO A 133 -3.98 -5.12 -0.25
CA PRO A 133 -4.51 -4.23 -1.29
C PRO A 133 -5.47 -3.15 -0.78
N ASN A 134 -6.26 -3.50 0.24
CA ASN A 134 -7.27 -2.60 0.83
C ASN A 134 -6.72 -1.73 1.97
N SER A 135 -5.43 -1.82 2.29
CA SER A 135 -4.84 -0.99 3.33
C SER A 135 -4.68 0.46 2.84
N PRO A 136 -5.21 1.46 3.58
CA PRO A 136 -4.97 2.87 3.26
C PRO A 136 -3.52 3.31 3.47
N TYR A 137 -2.73 2.48 4.14
CA TYR A 137 -1.30 2.68 4.41
C TYR A 137 -0.40 1.89 3.46
N ARG A 138 -0.96 1.22 2.43
CA ARG A 138 -0.17 0.44 1.48
C ARG A 138 0.93 1.29 0.85
N ASN A 139 2.18 0.88 1.06
CA ASN A 139 3.35 1.63 0.62
C ASN A 139 4.52 0.68 0.35
N GLU A 140 4.82 0.47 -0.92
CA GLU A 140 5.89 -0.44 -1.34
C GLU A 140 7.28 0.10 -0.99
N ASP A 141 7.47 1.44 -0.96
CA ASP A 141 8.74 2.06 -0.60
C ASP A 141 9.10 1.85 0.89
N LEU A 142 8.09 1.71 1.74
CA LEU A 142 8.26 1.30 3.13
C LEU A 142 8.31 -0.24 3.28
N TYR A 143 7.63 -0.98 2.40
CA TYR A 143 7.57 -2.43 2.53
C TYR A 143 8.87 -3.13 2.11
N ILE A 144 9.55 -2.61 1.09
CA ILE A 144 10.83 -3.16 0.59
C ILE A 144 11.90 -3.22 1.71
N PRO A 145 12.24 -2.14 2.43
CA PRO A 145 13.24 -2.21 3.50
C PRO A 145 12.85 -3.18 4.62
N PHE A 146 11.56 -3.29 4.97
CA PHE A 146 11.09 -4.32 5.90
C PHE A 146 11.34 -5.73 5.37
N LEU A 147 10.99 -6.00 4.10
CA LEU A 147 11.22 -7.32 3.50
C LEU A 147 12.71 -7.67 3.43
N GLU A 148 13.58 -6.71 3.15
CA GLU A 148 15.04 -6.91 3.18
C GLU A 148 15.58 -7.29 4.55
N ILE A 149 14.93 -6.84 5.63
CA ILE A 149 15.23 -7.23 7.01
C ILE A 149 14.67 -8.64 7.28
N LEU A 150 13.40 -8.87 6.94
CA LEU A 150 12.68 -10.11 7.21
C LEU A 150 13.38 -11.33 6.61
N VAL A 151 13.79 -11.25 5.33
CA VAL A 151 14.43 -12.39 4.64
C VAL A 151 15.81 -12.76 5.20
N LYS A 152 16.37 -11.91 6.05
CA LYS A 152 17.65 -12.13 6.74
C LYS A 152 17.48 -12.39 8.24
N LEU A 153 16.26 -12.40 8.75
CA LEU A 153 15.97 -12.53 10.17
C LEU A 153 16.02 -14.00 10.60
N PRO A 154 17.04 -14.43 11.38
CA PRO A 154 17.21 -15.85 11.72
C PRO A 154 16.09 -16.43 12.59
N SER A 155 15.37 -15.57 13.32
CA SER A 155 14.27 -15.94 14.20
C SER A 155 12.91 -15.93 13.53
N ALA A 156 12.82 -15.54 12.24
CA ALA A 156 11.56 -15.53 11.50
C ALA A 156 11.08 -16.96 11.18
N ARG A 157 9.77 -17.14 11.07
CA ARG A 157 9.17 -18.40 10.58
C ARG A 157 9.61 -18.65 9.14
N THR A 158 9.85 -19.91 8.79
CA THR A 158 10.26 -20.29 7.43
C THR A 158 9.26 -19.80 6.38
N GLU A 159 7.97 -19.90 6.66
CA GLU A 159 6.91 -19.42 5.78
C GLU A 159 6.93 -17.90 5.57
N ASP A 160 7.29 -17.11 6.59
CA ASP A 160 7.43 -15.66 6.47
C ASP A 160 8.63 -15.28 5.60
N VAL A 161 9.76 -16.01 5.76
CA VAL A 161 10.95 -15.80 4.93
C VAL A 161 10.64 -16.12 3.47
N MET A 162 10.05 -17.28 3.18
CA MET A 162 9.68 -17.68 1.80
C MET A 162 8.69 -16.71 1.16
N THR A 163 7.67 -16.31 1.91
CA THR A 163 6.69 -15.31 1.47
C THR A 163 7.35 -13.95 1.26
N GLY A 164 8.24 -13.56 2.17
CA GLY A 164 9.01 -12.32 2.11
C GLY A 164 9.93 -12.26 0.90
N GLU A 165 10.63 -13.34 0.57
CA GLU A 165 11.48 -13.44 -0.63
C GLU A 165 10.65 -13.26 -1.92
N PHE A 166 9.49 -13.94 -1.99
CA PHE A 166 8.59 -13.79 -3.14
C PHE A 166 8.08 -12.35 -3.25
N ARG A 167 7.57 -11.78 -2.16
CA ARG A 167 7.05 -10.40 -2.13
C ARG A 167 8.12 -9.37 -2.44
N LEU A 168 9.34 -9.55 -1.93
CA LEU A 168 10.47 -8.68 -2.25
C LEU A 168 10.81 -8.72 -3.74
N LYS A 169 10.87 -9.93 -4.32
CA LYS A 169 11.08 -10.10 -5.76
C LYS A 169 10.01 -9.39 -6.59
N MET A 170 8.74 -9.47 -6.18
CA MET A 170 7.64 -8.79 -6.88
C MET A 170 7.67 -7.27 -6.68
N ALA A 171 7.96 -6.80 -5.47
CA ALA A 171 8.08 -5.38 -5.17
C ALA A 171 9.22 -4.70 -5.96
N LEU A 172 10.32 -5.40 -6.20
CA LEU A 172 11.45 -4.90 -6.98
C LEU A 172 11.22 -4.91 -8.50
N LYS A 173 10.17 -5.60 -8.99
CA LYS A 173 9.81 -5.57 -10.42
C LYS A 173 9.02 -4.32 -10.78
N ASN A 174 9.18 -3.89 -12.02
CA ASN A 174 8.42 -2.77 -12.59
C ASN A 174 8.42 -1.52 -11.69
N ARG A 175 9.57 -1.23 -11.06
CA ARG A 175 9.73 -0.03 -10.23
C ARG A 175 9.61 1.24 -11.09
N PRO A 176 9.04 2.34 -10.56
CA PRO A 176 9.06 3.62 -11.25
C PRO A 176 10.47 3.98 -11.76
N GLY A 177 10.55 4.35 -13.04
CA GLY A 177 11.81 4.62 -13.75
C GLY A 177 12.45 3.41 -14.45
N SER A 178 12.09 2.17 -14.09
CA SER A 178 12.56 0.96 -14.80
C SER A 178 11.72 0.67 -16.05
N VAL A 179 12.29 -0.05 -17.01
CA VAL A 179 11.51 -0.58 -18.14
C VAL A 179 10.57 -1.67 -17.64
N ALA A 180 9.30 -1.57 -18.02
CA ALA A 180 8.26 -2.55 -17.67
C ALA A 180 8.58 -3.92 -18.28
N ALA A 181 8.24 -4.97 -17.56
CA ALA A 181 8.36 -6.33 -18.09
C ALA A 181 7.49 -6.46 -19.35
N ASP A 182 8.11 -6.89 -20.44
CA ASP A 182 7.41 -7.12 -21.70
C ASP A 182 6.63 -8.43 -21.66
N PHE A 183 5.46 -8.46 -22.29
CA PHE A 183 4.62 -9.65 -22.40
C PHE A 183 3.85 -9.67 -23.72
N SER A 184 3.41 -10.86 -24.11
CA SER A 184 2.54 -11.06 -25.26
C SER A 184 1.07 -10.97 -24.87
N TYR A 185 0.24 -10.41 -25.73
CA TYR A 185 -1.22 -10.45 -25.58
C TYR A 185 -1.88 -10.96 -26.86
N GLY A 186 -3.00 -11.68 -26.71
CA GLY A 186 -3.88 -12.09 -27.80
C GLY A 186 -5.13 -11.23 -27.83
N ASP A 187 -5.64 -10.90 -29.02
CA ASP A 187 -6.92 -10.20 -29.19
C ASP A 187 -8.04 -11.13 -29.67
N GLY A 188 -9.28 -10.61 -29.71
CA GLY A 188 -10.46 -11.37 -30.15
C GLY A 188 -10.46 -11.81 -31.62
N SER A 189 -9.53 -11.28 -32.43
CA SER A 189 -9.39 -11.70 -33.84
C SER A 189 -8.37 -12.83 -34.06
N GLY A 190 -7.73 -13.29 -32.96
CA GLY A 190 -6.67 -14.30 -33.00
C GLY A 190 -5.29 -13.75 -33.33
N ARG A 191 -5.12 -12.42 -33.38
CA ARG A 191 -3.81 -11.79 -33.53
C ARG A 191 -3.11 -11.70 -32.18
N THR A 192 -1.80 -11.78 -32.22
CA THR A 192 -0.93 -11.55 -31.05
C THR A 192 -0.13 -10.27 -31.24
N GLY A 193 0.14 -9.56 -30.16
CA GLY A 193 1.03 -8.40 -30.09
C GLY A 193 1.87 -8.45 -28.84
N ARG A 194 2.80 -7.51 -28.72
CA ARG A 194 3.63 -7.35 -27.52
C ARG A 194 3.47 -5.94 -26.93
N LEU A 195 3.60 -5.81 -25.61
CA LEU A 195 3.59 -4.51 -24.95
C LEU A 195 4.66 -3.57 -25.52
N SER A 196 5.86 -4.09 -25.81
CA SER A 196 6.97 -3.32 -26.36
C SER A 196 6.68 -2.71 -27.74
N GLU A 197 5.75 -3.31 -28.51
CA GLU A 197 5.36 -2.87 -29.85
C GLU A 197 4.25 -1.81 -29.87
N VAL A 198 3.63 -1.52 -28.72
CA VAL A 198 2.54 -0.55 -28.62
C VAL A 198 3.10 0.87 -28.72
N GLU A 199 2.84 1.54 -29.84
CA GLU A 199 3.27 2.92 -30.08
C GLU A 199 2.28 3.91 -29.42
N SER A 200 2.73 4.62 -28.40
CA SER A 200 2.01 5.73 -27.76
C SER A 200 2.95 6.54 -26.88
N GLU A 201 2.58 7.78 -26.53
CA GLU A 201 3.33 8.58 -25.59
C GLU A 201 3.18 8.05 -24.17
N TYR A 202 1.96 7.63 -23.82
CA TYR A 202 1.66 6.92 -22.58
C TYR A 202 0.90 5.63 -22.87
N VAL A 203 1.12 4.62 -22.05
CA VAL A 203 0.32 3.39 -22.01
C VAL A 203 -0.24 3.26 -20.59
N LEU A 204 -1.56 3.12 -20.47
CA LEU A 204 -2.21 2.70 -19.24
C LEU A 204 -2.49 1.21 -19.33
N LEU A 205 -1.72 0.41 -18.57
CA LEU A 205 -2.03 -1.01 -18.39
C LEU A 205 -3.12 -1.13 -17.32
N PHE A 206 -4.17 -1.82 -17.67
CA PHE A 206 -5.29 -2.17 -16.81
C PHE A 206 -5.39 -3.69 -16.77
N PHE A 207 -4.82 -4.31 -15.74
CA PHE A 207 -5.03 -5.74 -15.50
C PHE A 207 -6.36 -5.94 -14.80
N TYR A 208 -7.19 -6.85 -15.34
CA TYR A 208 -8.54 -7.09 -14.86
C TYR A 208 -8.92 -8.56 -14.90
N ASP A 209 -9.95 -8.93 -14.14
CA ASP A 209 -10.61 -10.23 -14.24
C ASP A 209 -12.02 -10.01 -14.84
N PRO A 210 -12.46 -10.79 -15.84
CA PRO A 210 -13.78 -10.67 -16.44
C PRO A 210 -14.95 -10.77 -15.44
N ASN A 211 -14.76 -11.48 -14.33
CA ASN A 211 -15.78 -11.72 -13.32
C ASN A 211 -15.68 -10.75 -12.12
N CYS A 212 -14.74 -9.81 -12.13
CA CYS A 212 -14.50 -8.86 -11.07
C CYS A 212 -15.45 -7.64 -11.18
N GLU A 213 -16.30 -7.42 -10.19
CA GLU A 213 -17.22 -6.26 -10.15
C GLU A 213 -16.47 -4.93 -10.09
N ASN A 214 -15.43 -4.83 -9.23
CA ASN A 214 -14.59 -3.62 -9.11
C ASN A 214 -13.89 -3.29 -10.44
N CYS A 215 -13.51 -4.31 -11.23
CA CYS A 215 -12.91 -4.12 -12.55
C CYS A 215 -13.92 -3.53 -13.55
N ARG A 216 -15.17 -3.94 -13.46
CA ARG A 216 -16.25 -3.41 -14.30
C ARG A 216 -16.54 -1.95 -13.95
N GLU A 217 -16.59 -1.61 -12.67
CA GLU A 217 -16.76 -0.24 -12.24
C GLU A 217 -15.59 0.65 -12.69
N ALA A 218 -14.35 0.20 -12.46
CA ALA A 218 -13.15 0.90 -12.91
C ALA A 218 -13.12 1.09 -14.43
N SER A 219 -13.55 0.08 -15.21
CA SER A 219 -13.66 0.20 -16.66
C SER A 219 -14.64 1.31 -17.09
N ARG A 220 -15.80 1.42 -16.44
CA ARG A 220 -16.78 2.48 -16.71
C ARG A 220 -16.21 3.86 -16.38
N MET A 221 -15.65 4.02 -15.17
CA MET A 221 -15.02 5.27 -14.75
C MET A 221 -13.91 5.71 -15.72
N LEU A 222 -13.09 4.78 -16.16
CA LEU A 222 -12.03 5.04 -17.13
C LEU A 222 -12.58 5.41 -18.51
N ALA A 223 -13.63 4.73 -18.99
CA ALA A 223 -14.25 5.00 -20.27
C ALA A 223 -14.92 6.38 -20.30
N ASP A 224 -15.54 6.82 -19.19
CA ASP A 224 -16.20 8.11 -19.03
C ASP A 224 -15.18 9.27 -18.83
N SER A 225 -13.93 8.96 -18.54
CA SER A 225 -12.88 9.96 -18.32
C SER A 225 -12.44 10.60 -19.63
N PRO A 226 -12.22 11.94 -19.68
CA PRO A 226 -11.71 12.64 -20.86
C PRO A 226 -10.40 12.08 -21.41
N VAL A 227 -9.51 11.56 -20.53
CA VAL A 227 -8.21 10.97 -20.93
C VAL A 227 -8.37 9.73 -21.79
N SER A 228 -9.50 8.98 -21.64
CA SER A 228 -9.77 7.76 -22.40
C SER A 228 -9.73 7.96 -23.92
N SER A 229 -10.13 9.13 -24.41
CA SER A 229 -10.18 9.47 -25.83
C SER A 229 -8.91 10.21 -26.32
N CYS A 230 -7.91 10.41 -25.45
CA CYS A 230 -6.69 11.13 -25.83
C CYS A 230 -5.82 10.28 -26.77
N ARG A 231 -5.45 10.84 -27.94
CA ARG A 231 -4.61 10.12 -28.93
C ARG A 231 -3.19 9.85 -28.45
N ARG A 232 -2.72 10.57 -27.41
CA ARG A 232 -1.39 10.39 -26.81
C ARG A 232 -1.37 9.24 -25.80
N LEU A 233 -2.53 8.70 -25.43
CA LEU A 233 -2.70 7.57 -24.51
C LEU A 233 -3.20 6.33 -25.26
N LYS A 234 -2.59 5.19 -24.98
CA LYS A 234 -3.15 3.88 -25.34
C LYS A 234 -3.53 3.15 -24.05
N ILE A 235 -4.79 2.76 -23.95
CA ILE A 235 -5.28 1.93 -22.85
C ILE A 235 -5.21 0.48 -23.28
N MET A 236 -4.58 -0.34 -22.44
CA MET A 236 -4.48 -1.80 -22.62
C MET A 236 -5.19 -2.48 -21.46
N ALA A 237 -6.40 -2.97 -21.69
CA ALA A 237 -7.13 -3.82 -20.76
C ALA A 237 -6.72 -5.27 -21.01
N ILE A 238 -6.01 -5.87 -20.07
CA ILE A 238 -5.41 -7.20 -20.23
C ILE A 238 -5.92 -8.13 -19.14
N TYR A 239 -6.53 -9.23 -19.55
CA TYR A 239 -6.77 -10.36 -18.69
C TYR A 239 -5.47 -11.17 -18.55
N PRO A 240 -4.86 -11.22 -17.35
CA PRO A 240 -3.50 -11.75 -17.21
C PRO A 240 -3.41 -13.27 -17.15
N ASP A 241 -4.55 -13.97 -17.12
CA ASP A 241 -4.65 -15.43 -17.03
C ASP A 241 -5.01 -16.05 -18.40
N ASP A 242 -5.18 -17.38 -18.46
CA ASP A 242 -5.33 -18.16 -19.70
C ASP A 242 -6.75 -18.70 -19.96
N ASP A 243 -7.74 -18.36 -19.13
CA ASP A 243 -9.15 -18.70 -19.41
C ASP A 243 -9.72 -17.80 -20.52
N VAL A 244 -9.37 -18.17 -21.76
CA VAL A 244 -9.76 -17.42 -22.95
C VAL A 244 -11.28 -17.39 -23.13
N GLU A 245 -12.02 -18.41 -22.69
CA GLU A 245 -13.48 -18.45 -22.83
C GLU A 245 -14.15 -17.45 -21.90
N ALA A 246 -13.74 -17.37 -20.64
CA ALA A 246 -14.20 -16.34 -19.70
C ALA A 246 -13.90 -14.92 -20.21
N TRP A 247 -12.72 -14.72 -20.80
CA TRP A 247 -12.36 -13.45 -21.42
C TRP A 247 -13.24 -13.10 -22.63
N LYS A 248 -13.52 -14.05 -23.54
CA LYS A 248 -14.35 -13.84 -24.74
C LYS A 248 -15.77 -13.40 -24.40
N GLU A 249 -16.35 -13.93 -23.33
CA GLU A 249 -17.70 -13.54 -22.89
C GLU A 249 -17.83 -12.05 -22.58
N LYS A 250 -16.75 -11.40 -22.15
CA LYS A 250 -16.72 -10.01 -21.70
C LYS A 250 -15.88 -9.07 -22.58
N MET A 251 -15.21 -9.59 -23.60
CA MET A 251 -14.29 -8.76 -24.41
C MET A 251 -14.96 -7.57 -25.10
N ASN A 252 -16.27 -7.62 -25.34
CA ASN A 252 -17.01 -6.56 -25.99
C ASN A 252 -17.52 -5.47 -25.03
N ASP A 253 -17.31 -5.63 -23.73
CA ASP A 253 -17.73 -4.66 -22.70
C ASP A 253 -16.81 -3.41 -22.66
N PHE A 254 -15.71 -3.42 -23.43
CA PHE A 254 -14.71 -2.36 -23.46
C PHE A 254 -14.83 -1.47 -24.71
N PRO A 255 -14.47 -0.18 -24.63
CA PRO A 255 -14.43 0.70 -25.80
C PRO A 255 -13.53 0.16 -26.90
N GLY A 256 -14.02 0.15 -28.16
CA GLY A 256 -13.32 -0.46 -29.29
C GLY A 256 -11.98 0.20 -29.69
N HIS A 257 -11.65 1.36 -29.14
CA HIS A 257 -10.34 2.03 -29.34
C HIS A 257 -9.27 1.62 -28.34
N TRP A 258 -9.66 0.87 -27.29
CA TRP A 258 -8.70 0.25 -26.36
C TRP A 258 -8.11 -1.02 -26.98
N ILE A 259 -6.94 -1.40 -26.52
CA ILE A 259 -6.43 -2.75 -26.72
C ILE A 259 -7.04 -3.61 -25.62
N ASN A 260 -8.01 -4.45 -25.97
CA ASN A 260 -8.53 -5.46 -25.04
C ASN A 260 -7.97 -6.81 -25.43
N GLY A 261 -7.27 -7.46 -24.50
CA GLY A 261 -6.58 -8.72 -24.75
C GLY A 261 -6.46 -9.60 -23.52
N TYR A 262 -5.96 -10.80 -23.75
CA TYR A 262 -5.63 -11.78 -22.72
C TYR A 262 -4.16 -12.15 -22.81
N SER A 263 -3.59 -12.72 -21.74
CA SER A 263 -2.22 -13.20 -21.70
C SER A 263 -2.17 -14.65 -22.22
N PRO A 264 -1.61 -14.90 -23.43
CA PRO A 264 -1.50 -16.27 -23.94
C PRO A 264 -0.77 -17.18 -22.95
N GLU A 265 -1.34 -18.37 -22.68
CA GLU A 265 -0.83 -19.33 -21.70
C GLU A 265 -0.66 -18.76 -20.28
N GLY A 266 -1.32 -17.66 -19.92
CA GLY A 266 -1.17 -17.00 -18.63
C GLY A 266 0.25 -16.49 -18.35
N GLU A 267 0.96 -16.05 -19.39
CA GLU A 267 2.37 -15.64 -19.30
C GLU A 267 2.63 -14.63 -18.17
N VAL A 268 1.72 -13.65 -18.02
CA VAL A 268 1.84 -12.58 -17.00
C VAL A 268 1.86 -13.16 -15.59
N VAL A 269 0.92 -14.06 -15.29
CA VAL A 269 0.79 -14.71 -13.96
C VAL A 269 1.88 -15.78 -13.78
N ARG A 270 2.02 -16.72 -14.72
CA ARG A 270 2.94 -17.86 -14.57
C ARG A 270 4.40 -17.46 -14.44
N LYS A 271 4.82 -16.39 -15.12
CA LYS A 271 6.19 -15.85 -15.03
C LYS A 271 6.32 -14.76 -13.97
N ASN A 272 5.24 -14.45 -13.25
CA ASN A 272 5.20 -13.35 -12.28
C ASN A 272 5.76 -12.05 -12.88
N LEU A 273 5.29 -11.66 -14.08
CA LEU A 273 5.81 -10.48 -14.76
C LEU A 273 5.35 -9.19 -14.07
N TYR A 274 4.12 -9.18 -13.56
CA TYR A 274 3.52 -8.07 -12.80
C TYR A 274 2.94 -8.58 -11.48
N ASP A 275 2.88 -7.70 -10.48
CA ASP A 275 2.18 -7.98 -9.22
C ASP A 275 0.67 -7.70 -9.42
N VAL A 276 -0.08 -8.74 -9.79
CA VAL A 276 -1.52 -8.71 -10.01
C VAL A 276 -2.28 -9.38 -8.86
N LYS A 277 -1.82 -9.16 -7.63
CA LYS A 277 -2.39 -9.75 -6.40
C LYS A 277 -3.84 -9.36 -6.13
N ALA A 278 -4.26 -8.22 -6.64
CA ALA A 278 -5.64 -7.75 -6.58
C ALA A 278 -6.00 -7.07 -7.90
N MET A 279 -7.24 -7.21 -8.31
CA MET A 279 -7.77 -6.57 -9.52
C MET A 279 -8.92 -5.63 -9.17
N PRO A 280 -8.98 -4.48 -9.83
CA PRO A 280 -8.10 -4.01 -10.92
C PRO A 280 -6.70 -3.58 -10.46
N SER A 281 -5.65 -3.78 -11.29
CA SER A 281 -4.32 -3.21 -11.10
C SER A 281 -3.96 -2.28 -12.26
N PHE A 282 -3.42 -1.09 -11.97
CA PHE A 282 -3.07 -0.09 -12.97
C PHE A 282 -1.59 0.28 -12.96
N TYR A 283 -1.00 0.34 -14.15
CA TYR A 283 0.37 0.83 -14.37
C TYR A 283 0.35 1.90 -15.46
N VAL A 284 1.04 3.01 -15.24
CA VAL A 284 1.25 4.02 -16.28
C VAL A 284 2.68 3.90 -16.78
N LEU A 285 2.83 3.75 -18.09
CA LEU A 285 4.13 3.67 -18.77
C LEU A 285 4.30 4.86 -19.71
N ASN A 286 5.53 5.36 -19.85
CA ASN A 286 5.86 6.36 -20.87
C ASN A 286 6.13 5.72 -22.25
N ARG A 287 6.53 6.53 -23.24
CA ARG A 287 6.87 6.09 -24.61
C ARG A 287 7.91 4.97 -24.65
N ASP A 288 8.94 5.05 -23.80
CA ASP A 288 10.02 4.06 -23.72
C ASP A 288 9.63 2.82 -22.90
N LYS A 289 8.35 2.67 -22.54
CA LYS A 289 7.84 1.62 -21.65
C LYS A 289 8.47 1.65 -20.26
N LYS A 290 9.02 2.79 -19.84
CA LYS A 290 9.41 2.95 -18.43
C LYS A 290 8.19 3.18 -17.58
N VAL A 291 8.15 2.50 -16.46
CA VAL A 291 7.07 2.65 -15.46
C VAL A 291 7.12 4.05 -14.87
N VAL A 292 6.02 4.75 -14.95
CA VAL A 292 5.79 6.05 -14.31
C VAL A 292 5.04 5.86 -13.00
N LEU A 293 3.95 5.08 -13.06
CA LEU A 293 3.16 4.70 -11.88
C LEU A 293 3.00 3.19 -11.85
N LYS A 294 3.14 2.60 -10.67
CA LYS A 294 3.05 1.17 -10.42
C LYS A 294 1.92 0.87 -9.45
N ASP A 295 0.98 0.00 -9.85
CA ASP A 295 -0.06 -0.58 -9.01
C ASP A 295 -0.78 0.49 -8.14
N VAL A 296 -1.24 1.55 -8.81
CA VAL A 296 -1.93 2.68 -8.17
C VAL A 296 -3.44 2.57 -8.32
N ALA A 297 -4.18 3.29 -7.47
CA ALA A 297 -5.62 3.46 -7.66
C ALA A 297 -5.92 4.19 -8.97
N LEU A 298 -7.06 3.88 -9.61
CA LEU A 298 -7.46 4.47 -10.90
C LEU A 298 -7.48 5.99 -10.85
N GLU A 299 -8.03 6.57 -9.78
CA GLU A 299 -8.15 8.01 -9.62
C GLU A 299 -6.78 8.70 -9.64
N TYR A 300 -5.78 8.06 -9.04
CA TYR A 300 -4.42 8.59 -9.04
C TYR A 300 -3.78 8.50 -10.43
N ALA A 301 -4.01 7.39 -11.16
CA ALA A 301 -3.56 7.25 -12.54
C ALA A 301 -4.21 8.29 -13.46
N LEU A 302 -5.53 8.53 -13.31
CA LEU A 302 -6.27 9.53 -14.06
C LEU A 302 -5.78 10.95 -13.77
N ALA A 303 -5.60 11.31 -12.50
CA ALA A 303 -5.09 12.65 -12.12
C ALA A 303 -3.69 12.91 -12.68
N TYR A 304 -2.81 11.90 -12.67
CA TYR A 304 -1.50 12.00 -13.30
C TYR A 304 -1.61 12.21 -14.82
N LEU A 305 -2.39 11.37 -15.50
CA LEU A 305 -2.54 11.42 -16.96
C LEU A 305 -3.20 12.73 -17.43
N ASP A 306 -4.19 13.24 -16.70
CA ASP A 306 -4.83 14.53 -16.99
C ASP A 306 -3.82 15.69 -16.93
N SER A 307 -2.85 15.62 -16.03
CA SER A 307 -1.80 16.63 -15.92
C SER A 307 -0.68 16.49 -16.96
N ALA A 308 -0.50 15.29 -17.53
CA ALA A 308 0.61 14.98 -18.43
C ALA A 308 0.23 15.03 -19.91
N LEU A 309 -1.05 14.87 -20.22
CA LEU A 309 -1.61 14.85 -21.58
C LEU A 309 -2.18 16.20 -22.01
#